data_e34e3a959b7a326b5448804d7ddb6fe4
#
_entry.id   e34e3a959b7a326b5448804d7ddb6fe4
#
_cell.length_a   1.000
_cell.length_b   1.000
_cell.length_c   1.000
_cell.angle_alpha   90.00
_cell.angle_beta   90.00
_cell.angle_gamma   90.00
#
_symmetry.space_group_name_H-M   'P 1'
#
loop_
_entity.id
_entity.type
_entity.pdbx_description
1 polymer ?
#
loop_
_entity_poly.entity_id
_entity_poly.type
_entity_poly.pdbx_seq_one_letter_code
_entity_poly.pdbx_strand_id
1 'polypeptide(L)'
;NNAGHTVINHLGKFILNLLPSGILRENVVNVMGNGMVIDIAHLCGEISRLTEAGVKGKPDNLKISDKAVICMPYHVQLDGLEEDRLGDAKFGSTRRGIAPVYSDKYMKKGIRMGDLLDPEPMLAHLKDIIEWKNLSVHNGYGAEPIRFEDMAAWLKQYGDILKSFICDVGAYLEQAAS
;
A
#
# COMPACT_ATOMS: atom_id res chain seq x y z
N ASN A 1 -6.12 3.94 -2.43
CA ASN A 1 -5.35 4.94 -1.71
C ASN A 1 -5.83 6.38 -1.90
N ASN A 2 -6.49 6.65 -2.99
CA ASN A 2 -6.73 8.05 -3.40
C ASN A 2 -8.17 8.52 -3.16
N ALA A 3 -9.13 7.62 -3.17
CA ALA A 3 -10.53 7.93 -2.91
C ALA A 3 -10.94 7.46 -1.52
N GLY A 4 -11.54 8.36 -0.73
CA GLY A 4 -12.13 8.01 0.56
C GLY A 4 -13.64 7.81 0.44
N HIS A 5 -14.19 6.91 1.24
CA HIS A 5 -15.62 6.76 1.42
C HIS A 5 -15.99 6.73 2.90
N THR A 6 -17.11 7.32 3.22
CA THR A 6 -17.61 7.37 4.60
C THR A 6 -18.77 6.38 4.76
N VAL A 7 -18.65 5.52 5.76
CA VAL A 7 -19.71 4.60 6.16
C VAL A 7 -20.15 4.96 7.57
N ILE A 8 -21.46 5.06 7.77
CA ILE A 8 -22.06 5.31 9.08
C ILE A 8 -22.98 4.13 9.41
N ASN A 9 -22.76 3.52 10.57
CA ASN A 9 -23.59 2.43 11.10
C ASN A 9 -23.73 2.55 12.62
N HIS A 10 -24.30 1.53 13.26
CA HIS A 10 -24.52 1.48 14.72
C HIS A 10 -23.20 1.48 15.54
N LEU A 11 -22.06 1.13 14.93
CA LEU A 11 -20.74 1.14 15.57
C LEU A 11 -20.04 2.51 15.45
N GLY A 12 -20.57 3.42 14.61
CA GLY A 12 -20.01 4.76 14.44
C GLY A 12 -19.86 5.20 12.99
N LYS A 13 -19.00 6.22 12.82
CA LYS A 13 -18.62 6.79 11.53
C LYS A 13 -17.21 6.36 11.17
N PHE A 14 -17.04 5.70 10.02
CA PHE A 14 -15.78 5.22 9.50
C PHE A 14 -15.44 5.93 8.18
N ILE A 15 -14.21 6.43 8.07
CA ILE A 15 -13.66 6.96 6.82
C ILE A 15 -12.60 5.97 6.36
N LEU A 16 -12.89 5.28 5.25
CA LEU A 16 -12.04 4.24 4.68
C LEU A 16 -11.49 4.73 3.33
N ASN A 17 -10.21 4.48 3.09
CA ASN A 17 -9.53 4.80 1.83
C ASN A 17 -9.06 3.55 1.09
N LEU A 18 -8.64 2.53 1.83
CA LEU A 18 -8.11 1.26 1.31
C LEU A 18 -9.05 0.10 1.52
N LEU A 19 -9.57 -0.04 2.73
CA LEU A 19 -10.48 -1.14 3.04
C LEU A 19 -11.82 -0.97 2.33
N PRO A 20 -12.33 -2.03 1.67
CA PRO A 20 -13.68 -2.04 1.14
C PRO A 20 -14.72 -1.84 2.23
N SER A 21 -15.84 -1.16 1.92
CA SER A 21 -16.91 -0.91 2.89
C SER A 21 -17.60 -2.18 3.40
N GLY A 22 -17.51 -3.27 2.64
CA GLY A 22 -17.99 -4.59 3.04
C GLY A 22 -17.31 -5.16 4.27
N ILE A 23 -16.14 -4.62 4.68
CA ILE A 23 -15.41 -5.06 5.88
C ILE A 23 -16.23 -4.91 7.16
N LEU A 24 -17.24 -4.04 7.16
CA LEU A 24 -18.16 -3.82 8.26
C LEU A 24 -19.26 -4.90 8.37
N ARG A 25 -19.28 -5.88 7.46
CA ARG A 25 -20.24 -6.98 7.43
C ARG A 25 -19.52 -8.31 7.65
N GLU A 26 -19.92 -9.06 8.65
CA GLU A 26 -19.27 -10.32 9.05
C GLU A 26 -19.35 -11.42 7.99
N ASN A 27 -20.40 -11.41 7.16
CA ASN A 27 -20.66 -12.43 6.14
C ASN A 27 -20.16 -12.03 4.73
N VAL A 28 -19.35 -10.99 4.64
CA VAL A 28 -18.80 -10.52 3.36
C VAL A 28 -17.30 -10.72 3.35
N VAL A 29 -16.81 -11.38 2.32
CA VAL A 29 -15.38 -11.44 2.04
C VAL A 29 -14.98 -10.25 1.19
N ASN A 30 -14.00 -9.50 1.66
CA ASN A 30 -13.49 -8.31 1.03
C ASN A 30 -12.19 -8.62 0.30
N VAL A 31 -12.09 -8.22 -0.95
CA VAL A 31 -10.94 -8.54 -1.79
C VAL A 31 -10.24 -7.27 -2.24
N MET A 32 -8.96 -7.16 -1.93
CA MET A 32 -8.07 -6.13 -2.45
C MET A 32 -7.27 -6.73 -3.61
N GLY A 33 -7.66 -6.37 -4.85
CA GLY A 33 -7.23 -7.07 -6.06
C GLY A 33 -5.84 -6.69 -6.58
N ASN A 34 -5.41 -7.39 -7.64
CA ASN A 34 -4.08 -7.29 -8.28
C ASN A 34 -3.75 -5.88 -8.80
N GLY A 35 -4.77 -5.11 -9.17
CA GLY A 35 -4.61 -3.74 -9.71
C GLY A 35 -4.26 -2.69 -8.67
N MET A 36 -4.46 -2.99 -7.38
CA MET A 36 -4.29 -2.01 -6.32
C MET A 36 -2.82 -1.66 -6.06
N VAL A 37 -2.64 -0.43 -5.57
CA VAL A 37 -1.42 0.01 -4.89
C VAL A 37 -1.79 0.32 -3.44
N ILE A 38 -0.99 -0.14 -2.49
CA ILE A 38 -1.36 -0.19 -1.07
C ILE A 38 -0.29 0.48 -0.22
N ASP A 39 -0.63 1.57 0.43
CA ASP A 39 0.13 2.10 1.56
C ASP A 39 -0.15 1.22 2.78
N ILE A 40 0.81 0.36 3.13
CA ILE A 40 0.62 -0.65 4.19
C ILE A 40 0.53 -0.02 5.59
N ALA A 41 1.17 1.12 5.82
CA ALA A 41 1.04 1.84 7.09
C ALA A 41 -0.38 2.41 7.25
N HIS A 42 -0.90 3.01 6.18
CA HIS A 42 -2.28 3.52 6.16
C HIS A 42 -3.30 2.39 6.34
N LEU A 43 -3.10 1.26 5.65
CA LEU A 43 -3.96 0.07 5.78
C LEU A 43 -3.96 -0.49 7.20
N CYS A 44 -2.80 -0.63 7.84
CA CYS A 44 -2.70 -1.05 9.23
C CYS A 44 -3.44 -0.10 10.17
N GLY A 45 -3.35 1.22 9.92
CA GLY A 45 -4.09 2.21 10.68
C GLY A 45 -5.61 2.11 10.50
N GLU A 46 -6.11 1.78 9.30
CA GLU A 46 -7.54 1.52 9.09
C GLU A 46 -7.99 0.26 9.83
N ILE A 47 -7.23 -0.83 9.76
CA ILE A 47 -7.52 -2.09 10.47
C ILE A 47 -7.55 -1.85 11.99
N SER A 48 -6.58 -1.12 12.55
CA SER A 48 -6.54 -0.81 13.99
C SER A 48 -7.78 -0.07 14.45
N ARG A 49 -8.15 1.02 13.75
CA ARG A 49 -9.35 1.79 14.07
C ARG A 49 -10.64 0.96 14.03
N LEU A 50 -10.75 0.06 13.05
CA LEU A 50 -11.90 -0.85 12.97
C LEU A 50 -11.92 -1.84 14.13
N THR A 51 -10.77 -2.39 14.48
CA THR A 51 -10.62 -3.35 15.59
C THR A 51 -10.99 -2.70 16.94
N GLU A 52 -10.52 -1.47 17.18
CA GLU A 52 -10.86 -0.67 18.36
C GLU A 52 -12.36 -0.36 18.46
N ALA A 53 -13.04 -0.19 17.33
CA ALA A 53 -14.48 -0.01 17.25
C ALA A 53 -15.27 -1.32 17.33
N GLY A 54 -14.62 -2.48 17.54
CA GLY A 54 -15.25 -3.78 17.65
C GLY A 54 -15.50 -4.51 16.32
N VAL A 55 -15.06 -3.95 15.19
CA VAL A 55 -15.09 -4.61 13.89
C VAL A 55 -13.85 -5.48 13.75
N LYS A 56 -14.01 -6.78 13.79
CA LYS A 56 -12.89 -7.73 13.65
C LYS A 56 -12.62 -8.01 12.18
N GLY A 57 -11.63 -7.32 11.61
CA GLY A 57 -10.98 -7.77 10.37
C GLY A 57 -10.25 -9.09 10.65
N LYS A 58 -10.69 -10.16 10.02
CA LYS A 58 -10.06 -11.48 10.12
C LYS A 58 -9.47 -11.86 8.77
N PRO A 59 -8.43 -12.72 8.72
CA PRO A 59 -7.92 -13.25 7.45
C PRO A 59 -9.01 -13.95 6.60
N ASP A 60 -10.09 -14.40 7.23
CA ASP A 60 -11.20 -15.05 6.55
C ASP A 60 -12.08 -14.08 5.75
N ASN A 61 -12.23 -12.83 6.20
CA ASN A 61 -13.09 -11.85 5.55
C ASN A 61 -12.34 -10.70 4.84
N LEU A 62 -11.00 -10.71 4.85
CA LEU A 62 -10.17 -9.80 4.09
C LEU A 62 -9.08 -10.59 3.35
N LYS A 63 -9.04 -10.46 2.04
CA LYS A 63 -8.04 -11.07 1.15
C LYS A 63 -7.29 -9.98 0.42
N ILE A 64 -5.97 -10.00 0.52
CA ILE A 64 -5.08 -9.04 -0.16
C ILE A 64 -4.28 -9.79 -1.20
N SER A 65 -4.33 -9.32 -2.45
CA SER A 65 -3.58 -9.95 -3.52
C SER A 65 -2.08 -9.87 -3.28
N ASP A 66 -1.41 -11.01 -3.43
CA ASP A 66 0.05 -11.14 -3.51
C ASP A 66 0.67 -10.27 -4.63
N LYS A 67 -0.12 -9.96 -5.69
CA LYS A 67 0.28 -9.17 -6.87
C LYS A 67 0.04 -7.67 -6.72
N ALA A 68 -0.65 -7.22 -5.67
CA ALA A 68 -0.80 -5.79 -5.37
C ALA A 68 0.56 -5.18 -5.01
N VAL A 69 0.78 -3.91 -5.40
CA VAL A 69 2.08 -3.24 -5.20
C VAL A 69 2.02 -2.34 -3.95
N ILE A 70 3.09 -2.37 -3.18
CA ILE A 70 3.23 -1.54 -1.97
C ILE A 70 3.59 -0.11 -2.37
N CYS A 71 2.78 0.86 -1.90
CA CYS A 71 3.12 2.27 -1.98
C CYS A 71 4.09 2.61 -0.84
N MET A 72 5.37 2.68 -1.17
CA MET A 72 6.46 2.95 -0.23
C MET A 72 6.52 4.44 0.15
N PRO A 73 7.11 4.79 1.30
CA PRO A 73 7.27 6.20 1.70
C PRO A 73 7.97 7.07 0.66
N TYR A 74 8.92 6.54 -0.08
CA TYR A 74 9.62 7.27 -1.14
C TYR A 74 8.72 7.61 -2.34
N HIS A 75 7.61 6.88 -2.58
CA HIS A 75 6.64 7.27 -3.60
C HIS A 75 5.91 8.56 -3.20
N VAL A 76 5.56 8.67 -1.91
CA VAL A 76 4.94 9.89 -1.35
C VAL A 76 5.93 11.06 -1.44
N GLN A 77 7.19 10.82 -1.11
CA GLN A 77 8.25 11.83 -1.23
C GLN A 77 8.42 12.30 -2.68
N LEU A 78 8.51 11.39 -3.65
CA LEU A 78 8.64 11.71 -5.08
C LEU A 78 7.45 12.49 -5.62
N ASP A 79 6.24 12.13 -5.23
CA ASP A 79 5.02 12.83 -5.61
C ASP A 79 5.04 14.29 -5.11
N GLY A 80 5.49 14.50 -3.87
CA GLY A 80 5.67 15.83 -3.30
C GLY A 80 6.75 16.64 -3.99
N LEU A 81 7.93 16.04 -4.23
CA LEU A 81 9.05 16.71 -4.89
C LEU A 81 8.70 17.15 -6.31
N GLU A 82 7.96 16.34 -7.06
CA GLU A 82 7.53 16.72 -8.42
C GLU A 82 6.51 17.87 -8.40
N GLU A 83 5.53 17.84 -7.50
CA GLU A 83 4.58 18.96 -7.34
C GLU A 83 5.30 20.26 -6.95
N ASP A 84 6.30 20.17 -6.08
CA ASP A 84 7.09 21.33 -5.65
C ASP A 84 7.96 21.88 -6.80
N ARG A 85 8.57 20.99 -7.59
CA ARG A 85 9.35 21.35 -8.78
C ARG A 85 8.51 22.07 -9.85
N LEU A 86 7.26 21.65 -10.02
CA LEU A 86 6.35 22.23 -11.02
C LEU A 86 5.81 23.61 -10.62
N GLY A 87 5.82 23.96 -9.33
CA GLY A 87 5.37 25.26 -8.85
C GLY A 87 3.95 25.62 -9.33
N ASP A 88 3.83 26.66 -10.14
CA ASP A 88 2.52 27.09 -10.66
C ASP A 88 1.92 26.13 -11.73
N ALA A 89 2.76 25.30 -12.34
CA ALA A 89 2.35 24.27 -13.31
C ALA A 89 2.02 22.92 -12.66
N LYS A 90 1.89 22.85 -11.33
CA LYS A 90 1.58 21.64 -10.58
C LYS A 90 0.27 20.98 -11.05
N PHE A 91 0.24 19.67 -11.00
CA PHE A 91 -0.95 18.87 -11.37
C PHE A 91 -2.06 18.90 -10.31
N GLY A 92 -1.76 19.32 -9.08
CA GLY A 92 -2.69 19.23 -7.94
C GLY A 92 -2.78 17.81 -7.38
N SER A 93 -1.65 17.09 -7.35
CA SER A 93 -1.57 15.76 -6.75
C SER A 93 -2.02 15.77 -5.29
N THR A 94 -2.60 14.66 -4.86
CA THR A 94 -2.92 14.42 -3.44
C THR A 94 -1.67 14.19 -2.59
N ARG A 95 -0.49 14.15 -3.19
CA ARG A 95 0.81 13.84 -2.56
C ARG A 95 0.80 12.51 -1.79
N ARG A 96 0.07 11.51 -2.32
CA ARG A 96 -0.01 10.16 -1.75
C ARG A 96 0.79 9.11 -2.52
N GLY A 97 1.64 9.55 -3.43
CA GLY A 97 2.55 8.69 -4.16
C GLY A 97 1.90 7.83 -5.25
N ILE A 98 0.69 8.16 -5.70
CA ILE A 98 -0.09 7.32 -6.62
C ILE A 98 0.57 7.23 -7.99
N ALA A 99 0.93 8.36 -8.60
CA ALA A 99 1.59 8.37 -9.90
C ALA A 99 2.96 7.67 -9.86
N PRO A 100 3.86 7.96 -8.90
CA PRO A 100 5.13 7.27 -8.78
C PRO A 100 5.01 5.75 -8.57
N VAL A 101 4.09 5.27 -7.72
CA VAL A 101 3.95 3.84 -7.46
C VAL A 101 3.40 3.08 -8.66
N TYR A 102 2.46 3.66 -9.43
CA TYR A 102 2.00 3.04 -10.67
C TYR A 102 3.09 3.05 -11.74
N SER A 103 3.89 4.12 -11.83
CA SER A 103 5.07 4.14 -12.70
C SER A 103 5.99 2.96 -12.39
N ASP A 104 6.34 2.76 -11.13
CA ASP A 104 7.20 1.66 -10.69
C ASP A 104 6.59 0.28 -10.94
N LYS A 105 5.29 0.14 -10.78
CA LYS A 105 4.57 -1.09 -11.10
C LYS A 105 4.80 -1.52 -12.54
N TYR A 106 4.66 -0.60 -13.49
CA TYR A 106 4.86 -0.90 -14.91
C TYR A 106 6.34 -0.98 -15.30
N MET A 107 7.20 -0.26 -14.61
CA MET A 107 8.67 -0.38 -14.76
C MET A 107 9.25 -1.63 -14.08
N LYS A 108 8.43 -2.45 -13.42
CA LYS A 108 8.85 -3.65 -12.66
C LYS A 108 9.85 -3.34 -11.53
N LYS A 109 9.73 -2.17 -10.93
CA LYS A 109 10.54 -1.67 -9.80
C LYS A 109 9.74 -1.54 -8.50
N GLY A 110 8.60 -2.21 -8.41
CA GLY A 110 7.75 -2.19 -7.23
C GLY A 110 7.99 -3.40 -6.32
N ILE A 111 7.84 -3.21 -5.03
CA ILE A 111 7.70 -4.29 -4.05
C ILE A 111 6.22 -4.70 -4.02
N ARG A 112 5.95 -6.00 -4.12
CA ARG A 112 4.60 -6.56 -4.08
C ARG A 112 4.23 -7.00 -2.67
N MET A 113 2.94 -7.13 -2.41
CA MET A 113 2.47 -7.69 -1.15
C MET A 113 2.99 -9.11 -0.91
N GLY A 114 3.06 -9.93 -1.97
CA GLY A 114 3.60 -11.28 -1.90
C GLY A 114 5.07 -11.35 -1.48
N ASP A 115 5.86 -10.33 -1.81
CA ASP A 115 7.28 -10.27 -1.46
C ASP A 115 7.49 -10.21 0.07
N LEU A 116 6.49 -9.72 0.83
CA LEU A 116 6.52 -9.72 2.30
C LEU A 116 6.59 -11.13 2.90
N LEU A 117 6.18 -12.16 2.15
CA LEU A 117 6.21 -13.56 2.59
C LEU A 117 7.61 -14.17 2.52
N ASP A 118 8.50 -13.59 1.70
CA ASP A 118 9.89 -13.99 1.55
C ASP A 118 10.83 -12.78 1.71
N PRO A 119 11.22 -12.44 2.95
CA PRO A 119 11.94 -11.20 3.23
C PRO A 119 13.34 -11.10 2.62
N GLU A 120 14.05 -12.21 2.42
CA GLU A 120 15.43 -12.17 1.96
C GLU A 120 15.54 -11.66 0.51
N PRO A 121 14.88 -12.25 -0.50
CA PRO A 121 14.89 -11.71 -1.85
C PRO A 121 14.21 -10.34 -1.93
N MET A 122 13.18 -10.07 -1.11
CA MET A 122 12.55 -8.76 -1.04
C MET A 122 13.56 -7.67 -0.65
N LEU A 123 14.36 -7.89 0.39
CA LEU A 123 15.35 -6.92 0.85
C LEU A 123 16.48 -6.70 -0.15
N ALA A 124 16.91 -7.77 -0.85
CA ALA A 124 17.88 -7.63 -1.94
C ALA A 124 17.32 -6.75 -3.07
N HIS A 125 16.07 -7.00 -3.48
CA HIS A 125 15.41 -6.21 -4.51
C HIS A 125 15.17 -4.74 -4.05
N LEU A 126 14.80 -4.53 -2.79
CA LEU A 126 14.64 -3.19 -2.22
C LEU A 126 15.94 -2.38 -2.31
N LYS A 127 17.09 -2.99 -2.05
CA LYS A 127 18.38 -2.33 -2.15
C LYS A 127 18.64 -1.78 -3.55
N ASP A 128 18.43 -2.60 -4.57
CA ASP A 128 18.58 -2.18 -5.98
C ASP A 128 17.61 -1.05 -6.34
N ILE A 129 16.37 -1.13 -5.86
CA ILE A 129 15.36 -0.08 -6.08
C ILE A 129 15.83 1.24 -5.46
N ILE A 130 16.31 1.22 -4.22
CA ILE A 130 16.72 2.44 -3.50
C ILE A 130 17.92 3.10 -4.17
N GLU A 131 18.91 2.32 -4.60
CA GLU A 131 20.05 2.84 -5.37
C GLU A 131 19.56 3.59 -6.62
N TRP A 132 18.64 2.98 -7.37
CA TRP A 132 18.07 3.61 -8.55
C TRP A 132 17.20 4.83 -8.23
N LYS A 133 16.39 4.78 -7.16
CA LYS A 133 15.54 5.90 -6.74
C LYS A 133 16.35 7.12 -6.30
N ASN A 134 17.49 6.91 -5.66
CA ASN A 134 18.36 7.99 -5.24
C ASN A 134 18.99 8.76 -6.41
N LEU A 135 19.02 8.19 -7.62
CA LEU A 135 19.37 8.97 -8.83
C LEU A 135 18.37 10.11 -9.07
N SER A 136 17.09 9.91 -8.76
CA SER A 136 16.07 10.95 -8.89
C SER A 136 15.96 11.78 -7.62
N VAL A 137 15.82 11.16 -6.45
CA VAL A 137 15.56 11.85 -5.19
C VAL A 137 16.76 12.71 -4.80
N HIS A 138 17.94 12.13 -4.73
CA HIS A 138 19.13 12.86 -4.28
C HIS A 138 19.78 13.65 -5.41
N ASN A 139 20.12 12.99 -6.53
CA ASN A 139 20.87 13.66 -7.58
C ASN A 139 19.99 14.55 -8.47
N GLY A 140 18.72 14.19 -8.67
CA GLY A 140 17.80 14.95 -9.50
C GLY A 140 17.11 16.09 -8.75
N TYR A 141 16.48 15.80 -7.62
CA TYR A 141 15.74 16.80 -6.84
C TYR A 141 16.58 17.47 -5.74
N GLY A 142 17.80 17.00 -5.44
CA GLY A 142 18.63 17.51 -4.36
C GLY A 142 18.07 17.28 -2.95
N ALA A 143 17.16 16.30 -2.83
CA ALA A 143 16.56 15.95 -1.55
C ALA A 143 17.45 14.97 -0.76
N GLU A 144 17.14 14.79 0.53
CA GLU A 144 17.84 13.80 1.36
C GLU A 144 17.67 12.39 0.76
N PRO A 145 18.76 11.61 0.69
CA PRO A 145 18.71 10.28 0.11
C PRO A 145 17.84 9.34 0.92
N ILE A 146 17.14 8.45 0.21
CA ILE A 146 16.37 7.36 0.81
C ILE A 146 17.36 6.38 1.44
N ARG A 147 17.15 6.05 2.71
CA ARG A 147 17.98 5.09 3.46
C ARG A 147 17.34 3.71 3.40
N PHE A 148 18.15 2.71 3.09
CA PHE A 148 17.70 1.31 3.03
C PHE A 148 17.14 0.83 4.37
N GLU A 149 17.83 1.14 5.46
CA GLU A 149 17.46 0.70 6.81
C GLU A 149 16.07 1.18 7.21
N ASP A 150 15.75 2.43 6.88
CA ASP A 150 14.45 3.03 7.20
C ASP A 150 13.32 2.33 6.41
N MET A 151 13.54 2.05 5.13
CA MET A 151 12.55 1.35 4.29
C MET A 151 12.39 -0.11 4.69
N ALA A 152 13.48 -0.80 5.01
CA ALA A 152 13.45 -2.18 5.49
C ALA A 152 12.72 -2.30 6.85
N ALA A 153 13.00 -1.38 7.78
CA ALA A 153 12.32 -1.32 9.07
C ALA A 153 10.82 -1.04 8.90
N TRP A 154 10.44 -0.11 8.01
CA TRP A 154 9.06 0.20 7.71
C TRP A 154 8.31 -0.99 7.10
N LEU A 155 8.91 -1.69 6.13
CA LEU A 155 8.33 -2.91 5.54
C LEU A 155 8.13 -4.01 6.58
N LYS A 156 9.11 -4.21 7.46
CA LYS A 156 8.99 -5.20 8.54
C LYS A 156 7.87 -4.83 9.51
N GLN A 157 7.84 -3.59 9.99
CA GLN A 157 6.88 -3.12 10.98
C GLN A 157 5.42 -3.33 10.53
N TYR A 158 5.09 -2.92 9.31
CA TYR A 158 3.72 -3.00 8.81
C TYR A 158 3.44 -4.28 8.04
N GLY A 159 4.45 -4.83 7.38
CA GLY A 159 4.32 -6.08 6.63
C GLY A 159 3.98 -7.26 7.51
N ASP A 160 4.64 -7.40 8.67
CA ASP A 160 4.39 -8.51 9.60
C ASP A 160 2.92 -8.58 10.05
N ILE A 161 2.24 -7.43 10.17
CA ILE A 161 0.82 -7.37 10.51
C ILE A 161 -0.07 -7.91 9.37
N LEU A 162 0.34 -7.72 8.12
CA LEU A 162 -0.49 -7.99 6.95
C LEU A 162 -0.29 -9.37 6.33
N LYS A 163 0.77 -10.10 6.68
CA LYS A 163 1.13 -11.40 6.08
C LYS A 163 -0.02 -12.39 6.04
N SER A 164 -0.82 -12.48 7.10
CA SER A 164 -1.94 -13.43 7.19
C SER A 164 -3.11 -13.13 6.25
N PHE A 165 -3.17 -11.92 5.69
CA PHE A 165 -4.22 -11.51 4.76
C PHE A 165 -3.82 -11.73 3.29
N ILE A 166 -2.53 -12.01 3.01
CA ILE A 166 -2.00 -12.12 1.65
C ILE A 166 -2.30 -13.50 1.07
N CYS A 167 -2.85 -13.53 -0.15
CA CYS A 167 -3.12 -14.76 -0.89
C CYS A 167 -3.12 -14.54 -2.39
N ASP A 168 -3.15 -15.65 -3.16
CA ASP A 168 -3.49 -15.57 -4.58
C ASP A 168 -5.00 -15.31 -4.74
N VAL A 169 -5.33 -14.05 -4.92
CA VAL A 169 -6.71 -13.58 -5.09
C VAL A 169 -7.33 -14.12 -6.37
N GLY A 170 -6.54 -14.36 -7.43
CA GLY A 170 -7.05 -14.97 -8.68
C GLY A 170 -7.59 -16.36 -8.43
N ALA A 171 -6.79 -17.23 -7.85
CA ALA A 171 -7.20 -18.58 -7.49
C ALA A 171 -8.36 -18.59 -6.49
N TYR A 172 -8.35 -17.68 -5.52
CA TYR A 172 -9.45 -17.53 -4.54
C TYR A 172 -10.79 -17.21 -5.24
N LEU A 173 -10.80 -16.26 -6.17
CA LEU A 173 -12.01 -15.85 -6.87
C LEU A 173 -12.54 -16.94 -7.81
N GLU A 174 -11.66 -17.71 -8.46
CA GLU A 174 -12.07 -18.86 -9.28
C GLU A 174 -12.78 -19.93 -8.44
N GLN A 175 -12.25 -20.22 -7.25
CA GLN A 175 -12.89 -21.16 -6.33
C GLN A 175 -14.23 -20.66 -5.78
N ALA A 176 -14.35 -19.35 -5.53
CA ALA A 176 -15.57 -18.76 -5.00
C ALA A 176 -16.70 -18.64 -6.05
N ALA A 177 -16.35 -18.70 -7.35
CA ALA A 177 -17.30 -18.63 -8.47
C ALA A 177 -17.78 -20.00 -8.97
N SER A 178 -17.14 -21.09 -8.52
CA SER A 178 -17.51 -22.49 -8.84
C SER A 178 -18.53 -23.05 -7.86
#